data_615e57d47de3c20e8678d63fda91f357
#
_entry.id   615e57d47de3c20e8678d63fda91f357
#
_cell.length_a   1.000
_cell.length_b   1.000
_cell.length_c   1.000
_cell.angle_alpha   90.00
_cell.angle_beta   90.00
_cell.angle_gamma   90.00
#
_symmetry.space_group_name_H-M   'P 1'
#
loop_
_entity.id
_entity.type
_entity.pdbx_description
1 polymer ?
#
loop_
_entity_poly.entity_id
_entity_poly.type
_entity_poly.pdbx_seq_one_letter_code
_entity_poly.pdbx_strand_id
1 'polypeptide(L)'
;ISINPPVGVLNYLLDLVNKKNIYVYRMWKYPYKTIPYEHQRNALNQSAEKMQWAYFMEMGTGKTKVTIDNMAYLFFKKQITSALIIAPKSVYTVWETEIQTHLPKAVEYKIYKWNLDKPKDFEKLNKTDKLRIFLINVEALSTKRGFNACVNYLSTNKLNFVALDESTTIKNRSAKRTKNILGLRSLSRIRRILTGSPITKSPLDLYTQCQFLSPELLGFSSYLAFRNRYAEMTDIQVGSGRFISVPKYYKRLEELETKLQQFSTRIRKDQCLDLKPKIRQKRYIELEGEGKKIYEKLRTTALAIVEDSTISFSNKLTEIIKLHQVCNGFTKNDDGQIMALHKSKLNTLEEILEETDGKVIIWANYIYNIKEIIMFLQKKYGNNAVVSIYGEVNVENRKKAVERIQKDPTCRFLVGNPTTGGFGLTLTACNTVIYYSNNYNLEVRKQSEDRAHRMGQKGSVVYIDIVAKNTLDEAIMKSLVSKGQIAAKTLGEEDLKDWLL
;
A
#
# COMPACT_ATOMS: atom_id res chain seq x y z
N ILE A 1 -53.27 6.99 -1.19
CA ILE A 1 -52.95 8.45 -1.10
C ILE A 1 -51.62 8.61 -1.82
N SER A 2 -51.68 9.05 -3.11
CA SER A 2 -50.52 9.40 -3.90
C SER A 2 -50.01 10.78 -3.48
N ILE A 3 -48.86 10.81 -2.82
CA ILE A 3 -48.18 12.07 -2.48
C ILE A 3 -47.35 12.46 -3.68
N ASN A 4 -47.84 13.42 -4.49
CA ASN A 4 -47.00 14.06 -5.50
C ASN A 4 -46.00 14.99 -4.81
N PRO A 5 -44.68 14.84 -5.09
CA PRO A 5 -43.69 15.74 -4.51
C PRO A 5 -43.87 17.17 -5.03
N PRO A 6 -43.54 18.20 -4.23
CA PRO A 6 -43.65 19.60 -4.70
C PRO A 6 -42.84 19.84 -5.96
N VAL A 7 -43.39 20.66 -6.88
CA VAL A 7 -42.81 20.97 -8.21
C VAL A 7 -41.34 21.40 -8.13
N GLY A 8 -40.89 22.06 -7.05
CA GLY A 8 -39.50 22.43 -6.82
C GLY A 8 -38.54 21.26 -6.58
N VAL A 9 -39.04 20.18 -5.96
CA VAL A 9 -38.25 18.95 -5.75
C VAL A 9 -38.11 18.16 -7.04
N LEU A 10 -39.17 18.15 -7.86
CA LEU A 10 -39.13 17.48 -9.16
C LEU A 10 -38.17 18.19 -10.12
N ASN A 11 -38.14 19.51 -10.14
CA ASN A 11 -37.23 20.32 -10.94
C ASN A 11 -35.78 20.17 -10.46
N TYR A 12 -35.55 20.09 -9.14
CA TYR A 12 -34.22 19.83 -8.58
C TYR A 12 -33.72 18.41 -8.94
N LEU A 13 -34.58 17.40 -8.86
CA LEU A 13 -34.25 16.03 -9.26
C LEU A 13 -34.03 15.90 -10.79
N LEU A 14 -34.81 16.60 -11.60
CA LEU A 14 -34.62 16.68 -13.05
C LEU A 14 -33.33 17.41 -13.42
N ASP A 15 -32.95 18.45 -12.69
CA ASP A 15 -31.69 19.18 -12.91
C ASP A 15 -30.48 18.32 -12.47
N LEU A 16 -30.59 17.53 -11.39
CA LEU A 16 -29.62 16.53 -10.98
C LEU A 16 -29.46 15.38 -11.98
N VAL A 17 -30.59 14.89 -12.53
CA VAL A 17 -30.60 13.83 -13.55
C VAL A 17 -30.04 14.37 -14.87
N ASN A 18 -30.39 15.58 -15.25
CA ASN A 18 -29.88 16.22 -16.47
C ASN A 18 -28.37 16.57 -16.32
N LYS A 19 -27.91 17.06 -15.16
CA LYS A 19 -26.49 17.28 -14.90
C LYS A 19 -25.69 15.97 -14.88
N LYS A 20 -26.22 14.90 -14.27
CA LYS A 20 -25.61 13.57 -14.36
C LYS A 20 -25.60 13.04 -15.80
N ASN A 21 -26.68 13.18 -16.55
CA ASN A 21 -26.74 12.71 -17.93
C ASN A 21 -25.83 13.52 -18.87
N ILE A 22 -25.66 14.84 -18.67
CA ILE A 22 -24.74 15.65 -19.47
C ILE A 22 -23.28 15.21 -19.26
N TYR A 23 -22.87 14.86 -18.02
CA TYR A 23 -21.55 14.29 -17.75
C TYR A 23 -21.38 12.91 -18.37
N VAL A 24 -22.38 12.04 -18.27
CA VAL A 24 -22.36 10.69 -18.86
C VAL A 24 -22.31 10.78 -20.41
N TYR A 25 -23.01 11.73 -21.03
CA TYR A 25 -23.02 11.89 -22.48
C TYR A 25 -21.69 12.41 -23.05
N ARG A 26 -20.96 13.28 -22.33
CA ARG A 26 -19.64 13.80 -22.78
C ARG A 26 -18.54 12.76 -22.80
N MET A 27 -18.54 11.83 -21.88
CA MET A 27 -17.51 10.79 -21.79
C MET A 27 -17.81 9.56 -22.66
N TRP A 28 -19.05 9.35 -23.12
CA TRP A 28 -19.38 8.18 -23.94
C TRP A 28 -18.73 8.19 -25.33
N LYS A 29 -18.22 9.31 -25.80
CA LYS A 29 -17.42 9.39 -27.04
C LYS A 29 -15.93 9.11 -26.87
N TYR A 30 -15.47 8.81 -25.65
CA TYR A 30 -14.08 8.45 -25.41
C TYR A 30 -13.80 7.02 -25.92
N PRO A 31 -12.82 6.83 -26.82
CA PRO A 31 -12.56 5.55 -27.48
C PRO A 31 -11.77 4.61 -26.58
N TYR A 32 -12.39 4.03 -25.57
CA TYR A 32 -11.74 3.05 -24.71
C TYR A 32 -11.15 1.89 -25.52
N LYS A 33 -9.88 1.56 -25.30
CA LYS A 33 -9.27 0.37 -25.87
C LYS A 33 -9.75 -0.92 -25.17
N THR A 34 -9.99 -0.83 -23.88
CA THR A 34 -10.57 -1.89 -23.06
C THR A 34 -11.78 -1.34 -22.31
N ILE A 35 -12.86 -2.08 -22.29
CA ILE A 35 -14.12 -1.65 -21.64
C ILE A 35 -13.86 -1.48 -20.14
N PRO A 36 -14.10 -0.28 -19.55
CA PRO A 36 -13.97 -0.07 -18.12
C PRO A 36 -15.12 -0.71 -17.37
N TYR A 37 -14.85 -1.18 -16.16
CA TYR A 37 -15.93 -1.48 -15.21
C TYR A 37 -16.67 -0.19 -14.83
N GLU A 38 -17.87 -0.32 -14.33
CA GLU A 38 -18.72 0.83 -13.97
C GLU A 38 -18.03 1.77 -12.97
N HIS A 39 -17.46 1.21 -11.91
CA HIS A 39 -16.73 1.99 -10.90
C HIS A 39 -15.52 2.74 -11.48
N GLN A 40 -14.82 2.16 -12.48
CA GLN A 40 -13.71 2.82 -13.18
C GLN A 40 -14.19 3.99 -14.04
N ARG A 41 -15.30 3.79 -14.75
CA ARG A 41 -15.95 4.83 -15.52
C ARG A 41 -16.42 5.98 -14.63
N ASN A 42 -17.05 5.66 -13.50
CA ASN A 42 -17.50 6.66 -12.54
C ASN A 42 -16.32 7.45 -11.94
N ALA A 43 -15.23 6.79 -11.60
CA ALA A 43 -14.01 7.44 -11.11
C ALA A 43 -13.41 8.38 -12.17
N LEU A 44 -13.38 7.97 -13.43
CA LEU A 44 -12.91 8.80 -14.52
C LEU A 44 -13.82 10.02 -14.72
N ASN A 45 -15.14 9.82 -14.74
CA ASN A 45 -16.12 10.93 -14.91
C ASN A 45 -15.98 12.01 -13.84
N GLN A 46 -15.75 11.61 -12.57
CA GLN A 46 -15.55 12.56 -11.47
C GLN A 46 -14.27 13.39 -11.61
N SER A 47 -13.23 12.83 -12.20
CA SER A 47 -11.87 13.36 -12.16
C SER A 47 -11.35 13.91 -13.48
N ALA A 48 -11.98 13.56 -14.62
CA ALA A 48 -11.40 13.73 -15.96
C ALA A 48 -10.91 15.16 -16.25
N GLU A 49 -11.68 16.17 -15.87
CA GLU A 49 -11.37 17.58 -16.14
C GLU A 49 -10.86 18.33 -14.89
N LYS A 50 -10.71 17.64 -13.76
CA LYS A 50 -10.18 18.24 -12.52
C LYS A 50 -8.68 18.41 -12.62
N MET A 51 -8.15 19.53 -12.16
CA MET A 51 -6.70 19.81 -12.15
C MET A 51 -5.98 18.91 -11.12
N GLN A 52 -6.62 18.64 -9.98
CA GLN A 52 -6.12 17.81 -8.89
C GLN A 52 -7.16 16.76 -8.51
N TRP A 53 -6.71 15.51 -8.33
CA TRP A 53 -7.61 14.43 -7.90
C TRP A 53 -6.83 13.30 -7.23
N ALA A 54 -7.45 12.68 -6.22
CA ALA A 54 -6.93 11.50 -5.55
C ALA A 54 -7.74 10.25 -5.91
N TYR A 55 -7.06 9.20 -6.36
CA TYR A 55 -7.64 7.87 -6.54
C TYR A 55 -7.32 7.00 -5.33
N PHE A 56 -8.14 7.08 -4.30
CA PHE A 56 -8.09 6.22 -3.12
C PHE A 56 -8.85 4.92 -3.38
N MET A 57 -8.39 4.20 -4.38
CA MET A 57 -9.01 2.96 -4.86
C MET A 57 -8.19 1.77 -4.40
N GLU A 58 -8.82 0.74 -3.82
CA GLU A 58 -8.12 -0.44 -3.31
C GLU A 58 -7.32 -1.17 -4.40
N MET A 59 -6.38 -2.01 -3.99
CA MET A 59 -5.57 -2.76 -4.95
C MET A 59 -6.43 -3.70 -5.80
N GLY A 60 -6.19 -3.71 -7.12
CA GLY A 60 -6.95 -4.55 -8.05
C GLY A 60 -8.27 -3.93 -8.54
N THR A 61 -8.67 -2.73 -8.10
CA THR A 61 -9.87 -2.05 -8.61
C THR A 61 -9.61 -1.22 -9.88
N GLY A 62 -8.36 -1.16 -10.36
CA GLY A 62 -8.01 -0.55 -11.65
C GLY A 62 -7.56 0.91 -11.60
N LYS A 63 -6.93 1.37 -10.51
CA LYS A 63 -6.33 2.72 -10.41
C LYS A 63 -5.51 3.11 -11.63
N THR A 64 -4.60 2.21 -12.04
CA THR A 64 -3.70 2.40 -13.18
C THR A 64 -4.48 2.62 -14.46
N LYS A 65 -5.48 1.77 -14.73
CA LYS A 65 -6.36 1.91 -15.90
C LYS A 65 -7.10 3.26 -15.92
N VAL A 66 -7.74 3.65 -14.81
CA VAL A 66 -8.43 4.93 -14.70
C VAL A 66 -7.47 6.10 -14.97
N THR A 67 -6.24 6.02 -14.47
CA THR A 67 -5.22 7.05 -14.69
C THR A 67 -4.77 7.11 -16.15
N ILE A 68 -4.61 5.97 -16.81
CA ILE A 68 -4.26 5.89 -18.25
C ILE A 68 -5.38 6.46 -19.10
N ASP A 69 -6.64 6.09 -18.83
CA ASP A 69 -7.80 6.63 -19.53
C ASP A 69 -7.93 8.14 -19.31
N ASN A 70 -7.68 8.64 -18.09
CA ASN A 70 -7.68 10.07 -17.82
C ASN A 70 -6.57 10.82 -18.58
N MET A 71 -5.37 10.27 -18.61
CA MET A 71 -4.25 10.82 -19.37
C MET A 71 -4.55 10.87 -20.86
N ALA A 72 -5.10 9.81 -21.44
CA ALA A 72 -5.47 9.76 -22.85
C ALA A 72 -6.64 10.72 -23.17
N TYR A 73 -7.64 10.81 -22.31
CA TYR A 73 -8.74 11.77 -22.46
C TYR A 73 -8.23 13.22 -22.52
N LEU A 74 -7.33 13.57 -21.60
CA LEU A 74 -6.75 14.92 -21.56
C LEU A 74 -5.85 15.20 -22.77
N PHE A 75 -5.15 14.19 -23.29
CA PHE A 75 -4.37 14.29 -24.52
C PHE A 75 -5.27 14.54 -25.75
N PHE A 76 -6.38 13.81 -25.92
CA PHE A 76 -7.38 14.06 -26.96
C PHE A 76 -7.96 15.48 -26.87
N LYS A 77 -8.15 15.98 -25.66
CA LYS A 77 -8.61 17.37 -25.42
C LYS A 77 -7.50 18.41 -25.61
N LYS A 78 -6.28 18.00 -25.99
CA LYS A 78 -5.10 18.87 -26.14
C LYS A 78 -4.76 19.65 -24.85
N GLN A 79 -5.19 19.14 -23.71
CA GLN A 79 -4.90 19.74 -22.41
C GLN A 79 -3.54 19.32 -21.86
N ILE A 80 -2.99 18.20 -22.33
CA ILE A 80 -1.66 17.72 -22.02
C ILE A 80 -0.95 17.26 -23.30
N THR A 81 0.38 17.32 -23.27
CA THR A 81 1.28 16.74 -24.30
C THR A 81 2.25 15.74 -23.70
N SER A 82 2.30 15.67 -22.37
CA SER A 82 3.27 14.86 -21.65
C SER A 82 2.73 14.38 -20.31
N ALA A 83 3.30 13.28 -19.81
CA ALA A 83 3.00 12.73 -18.50
C ALA A 83 4.28 12.33 -17.77
N LEU A 84 4.35 12.67 -16.49
CA LEU A 84 5.36 12.17 -15.55
C LEU A 84 4.67 11.21 -14.59
N ILE A 85 5.13 9.96 -14.54
CA ILE A 85 4.61 8.94 -13.63
C ILE A 85 5.72 8.60 -12.64
N ILE A 86 5.48 8.91 -11.37
CA ILE A 86 6.35 8.61 -10.24
C ILE A 86 5.77 7.39 -9.53
N ALA A 87 6.47 6.26 -9.57
CA ALA A 87 5.96 4.98 -9.04
C ALA A 87 7.10 4.18 -8.36
N PRO A 88 6.80 3.21 -7.47
CA PRO A 88 7.82 2.28 -6.98
C PRO A 88 8.52 1.53 -8.13
N LYS A 89 9.84 1.28 -8.02
CA LYS A 89 10.64 0.64 -9.09
C LYS A 89 10.05 -0.70 -9.54
N SER A 90 9.49 -1.47 -8.63
CA SER A 90 8.87 -2.76 -8.90
C SER A 90 7.62 -2.69 -9.81
N VAL A 91 7.04 -1.50 -10.00
CA VAL A 91 5.77 -1.30 -10.75
C VAL A 91 6.01 -0.79 -12.19
N TYR A 92 7.25 -0.52 -12.58
CA TYR A 92 7.55 0.00 -13.93
C TYR A 92 7.04 -0.89 -15.05
N THR A 93 7.32 -2.20 -14.96
CA THR A 93 6.86 -3.17 -15.95
C THR A 93 5.34 -3.24 -15.99
N VAL A 94 4.69 -3.07 -14.83
CA VAL A 94 3.23 -3.03 -14.75
C VAL A 94 2.71 -1.80 -15.49
N TRP A 95 3.27 -0.61 -15.27
CA TRP A 95 2.86 0.59 -15.99
C TRP A 95 3.02 0.48 -17.50
N GLU A 96 4.13 -0.08 -17.98
CA GLU A 96 4.33 -0.31 -19.42
C GLU A 96 3.28 -1.24 -20.01
N THR A 97 3.06 -2.38 -19.35
CA THR A 97 2.06 -3.38 -19.81
C THR A 97 0.64 -2.80 -19.77
N GLU A 98 0.28 -2.06 -18.71
CA GLU A 98 -1.02 -1.42 -18.57
C GLU A 98 -1.23 -0.32 -19.62
N ILE A 99 -0.22 0.50 -19.92
CA ILE A 99 -0.27 1.49 -20.99
C ILE A 99 -0.49 0.80 -22.35
N GLN A 100 0.27 -0.25 -22.65
CA GLN A 100 0.09 -1.02 -23.86
C GLN A 100 -1.31 -1.64 -23.96
N THR A 101 -1.86 -2.09 -22.84
CA THR A 101 -3.16 -2.75 -22.78
C THR A 101 -4.32 -1.76 -22.90
N HIS A 102 -4.26 -0.63 -22.22
CA HIS A 102 -5.42 0.25 -22.01
C HIS A 102 -5.40 1.53 -22.81
N LEU A 103 -4.23 2.06 -23.18
CA LEU A 103 -4.16 3.31 -23.92
C LEU A 103 -4.82 3.16 -25.32
N PRO A 104 -5.77 4.03 -25.71
CA PRO A 104 -6.43 3.95 -27.00
C PRO A 104 -5.46 3.90 -28.18
N LYS A 105 -5.76 3.07 -29.19
CA LYS A 105 -4.90 2.90 -30.38
C LYS A 105 -4.64 4.22 -31.13
N ALA A 106 -5.58 5.16 -31.07
CA ALA A 106 -5.45 6.48 -31.68
C ALA A 106 -4.48 7.42 -30.96
N VAL A 107 -4.00 7.06 -29.75
CA VAL A 107 -3.00 7.83 -29.01
C VAL A 107 -1.62 7.25 -29.28
N GLU A 108 -0.89 7.90 -30.15
CA GLU A 108 0.52 7.57 -30.31
C GLU A 108 1.31 8.09 -29.12
N TYR A 109 2.25 7.30 -28.62
CA TYR A 109 3.03 7.63 -27.43
C TYR A 109 4.48 7.16 -27.52
N LYS A 110 5.33 7.78 -26.68
CA LYS A 110 6.69 7.31 -26.40
C LYS A 110 6.89 7.27 -24.89
N ILE A 111 7.49 6.16 -24.42
CA ILE A 111 7.85 5.97 -23.01
C ILE A 111 9.35 6.04 -22.87
N TYR A 112 9.82 6.79 -21.87
CA TYR A 112 11.18 6.74 -21.36
C TYR A 112 11.15 6.30 -19.89
N LYS A 113 11.99 5.34 -19.53
CA LYS A 113 12.20 4.92 -18.14
C LYS A 113 13.47 5.53 -17.61
N TRP A 114 13.38 6.07 -16.40
CA TRP A 114 14.54 6.59 -15.70
C TRP A 114 15.66 5.56 -15.62
N ASN A 115 16.85 5.96 -16.08
CA ASN A 115 18.07 5.18 -16.01
C ASN A 115 19.19 6.07 -15.49
N LEU A 116 19.88 5.61 -14.43
CA LEU A 116 21.00 6.34 -13.82
C LEU A 116 22.19 6.50 -14.76
N ASP A 117 22.39 5.51 -15.65
CA ASP A 117 23.51 5.50 -16.60
C ASP A 117 23.29 6.45 -17.79
N LYS A 118 22.00 6.74 -18.08
CA LYS A 118 21.58 7.60 -19.20
C LYS A 118 20.58 8.66 -18.76
N PRO A 119 20.97 9.58 -17.85
CA PRO A 119 20.03 10.47 -17.19
C PRO A 119 19.42 11.55 -18.10
N LYS A 120 19.94 11.77 -19.30
CA LYS A 120 19.44 12.77 -20.26
C LYS A 120 18.65 12.17 -21.44
N ASP A 121 18.52 10.86 -21.53
CA ASP A 121 17.85 10.23 -22.68
C ASP A 121 16.36 10.63 -22.81
N PHE A 122 15.74 11.13 -21.75
CA PHE A 122 14.37 11.66 -21.83
C PHE A 122 14.27 12.92 -22.73
N GLU A 123 15.35 13.64 -22.98
CA GLU A 123 15.37 14.80 -23.88
C GLU A 123 14.99 14.41 -25.31
N LYS A 124 15.25 13.12 -25.69
CA LYS A 124 14.81 12.56 -26.98
C LYS A 124 13.28 12.51 -27.13
N LEU A 125 12.52 12.55 -25.99
CA LEU A 125 11.09 12.63 -26.01
C LEU A 125 10.55 13.98 -26.50
N ASN A 126 11.33 15.05 -26.34
CA ASN A 126 10.88 16.41 -26.65
C ASN A 126 10.71 16.69 -28.17
N LYS A 127 11.17 15.77 -29.03
CA LYS A 127 11.16 15.91 -30.49
C LYS A 127 9.98 15.15 -31.14
N THR A 128 8.83 15.05 -30.50
CA THR A 128 7.68 14.30 -31.05
C THR A 128 6.35 14.91 -30.63
N ASP A 129 5.36 14.86 -31.54
CA ASP A 129 3.97 15.25 -31.27
C ASP A 129 3.15 14.17 -30.54
N LYS A 130 3.77 12.99 -30.32
CA LYS A 130 3.16 11.88 -29.59
C LYS A 130 3.06 12.22 -28.10
N LEU A 131 2.18 11.54 -27.39
CA LEU A 131 2.12 11.61 -25.93
C LEU A 131 3.45 11.12 -25.34
N ARG A 132 4.15 12.00 -24.64
CA ARG A 132 5.44 11.75 -24.02
C ARG A 132 5.23 11.27 -22.58
N ILE A 133 5.73 10.08 -22.24
CA ILE A 133 5.56 9.49 -20.92
C ILE A 133 6.93 9.24 -20.30
N PHE A 134 7.20 9.90 -19.18
CA PHE A 134 8.41 9.69 -18.39
C PHE A 134 8.06 8.89 -17.12
N LEU A 135 8.61 7.69 -16.98
CA LEU A 135 8.49 6.84 -15.81
C LEU A 135 9.73 6.98 -14.93
N ILE A 136 9.55 7.35 -13.67
CA ILE A 136 10.65 7.46 -12.70
C ILE A 136 10.27 6.82 -11.37
N ASN A 137 11.25 6.15 -10.74
CA ASN A 137 11.01 5.56 -9.43
C ASN A 137 11.08 6.61 -8.31
N VAL A 138 10.23 6.44 -7.33
CA VAL A 138 10.09 7.36 -6.19
C VAL A 138 11.41 7.50 -5.40
N GLU A 139 12.23 6.46 -5.35
CA GLU A 139 13.52 6.46 -4.69
C GLU A 139 14.52 7.39 -5.39
N ALA A 140 14.45 7.49 -6.72
CA ALA A 140 15.31 8.41 -7.50
C ALA A 140 15.12 9.87 -7.08
N LEU A 141 13.91 10.23 -6.62
CA LEU A 141 13.59 11.58 -6.12
C LEU A 141 14.30 11.90 -4.77
N SER A 142 14.94 10.93 -4.13
CA SER A 142 15.85 11.17 -3.01
C SER A 142 17.22 11.71 -3.46
N THR A 143 17.54 11.62 -4.75
CA THR A 143 18.81 12.07 -5.34
C THR A 143 18.66 13.40 -6.08
N LYS A 144 19.73 14.19 -6.16
CA LYS A 144 19.77 15.43 -6.94
C LYS A 144 19.53 15.15 -8.45
N ARG A 145 20.09 14.03 -8.97
CA ARG A 145 19.97 13.66 -10.39
C ARG A 145 18.52 13.36 -10.78
N GLY A 146 17.83 12.52 -10.02
CA GLY A 146 16.44 12.19 -10.28
C GLY A 146 15.50 13.38 -10.16
N PHE A 147 15.69 14.22 -9.14
CA PHE A 147 14.94 15.47 -8.98
C PHE A 147 15.14 16.42 -10.17
N ASN A 148 16.40 16.72 -10.54
CA ASN A 148 16.72 17.60 -11.65
C ASN A 148 16.17 17.09 -13.00
N ALA A 149 16.18 15.77 -13.22
CA ALA A 149 15.58 15.18 -14.42
C ALA A 149 14.07 15.47 -14.49
N CYS A 150 13.33 15.35 -13.37
CA CYS A 150 11.93 15.72 -13.31
C CYS A 150 11.70 17.21 -13.52
N VAL A 151 12.52 18.08 -12.89
CA VAL A 151 12.44 19.54 -13.08
C VAL A 151 12.64 19.90 -14.55
N ASN A 152 13.69 19.40 -15.20
CA ASN A 152 13.97 19.66 -16.61
C ASN A 152 12.84 19.18 -17.51
N TYR A 153 12.33 17.95 -17.26
CA TYR A 153 11.21 17.40 -18.02
C TYR A 153 9.95 18.25 -17.90
N LEU A 154 9.55 18.64 -16.70
CA LEU A 154 8.35 19.43 -16.46
C LEU A 154 8.49 20.88 -16.95
N SER A 155 9.66 21.49 -16.81
CA SER A 155 9.91 22.86 -17.28
C SER A 155 9.82 22.98 -18.80
N THR A 156 10.28 21.94 -19.52
CA THR A 156 10.20 21.88 -20.99
C THR A 156 8.78 21.51 -21.47
N ASN A 157 8.00 20.80 -20.66
CA ASN A 157 6.70 20.28 -21.00
C ASN A 157 5.61 20.87 -20.11
N LYS A 158 5.23 22.12 -20.36
CA LYS A 158 4.27 22.87 -19.52
C LYS A 158 2.84 22.30 -19.50
N LEU A 159 2.38 21.69 -20.60
CA LEU A 159 1.11 20.97 -20.67
C LEU A 159 1.32 19.52 -20.20
N ASN A 160 1.49 19.35 -18.90
CA ASN A 160 1.86 18.08 -18.31
C ASN A 160 0.80 17.52 -17.35
N PHE A 161 0.82 16.19 -17.24
CA PHE A 161 0.09 15.39 -16.28
C PHE A 161 1.09 14.69 -15.36
N VAL A 162 0.92 14.80 -14.05
CA VAL A 162 1.82 14.17 -13.08
C VAL A 162 1.02 13.22 -12.19
N ALA A 163 1.36 11.94 -12.23
CA ALA A 163 0.80 10.91 -11.37
C ALA A 163 1.83 10.41 -10.36
N LEU A 164 1.46 10.39 -9.09
CA LEU A 164 2.23 9.77 -8.01
C LEU A 164 1.53 8.48 -7.59
N ASP A 165 2.07 7.36 -8.02
CA ASP A 165 1.57 6.03 -7.63
C ASP A 165 2.15 5.62 -6.28
N GLU A 166 1.34 4.91 -5.48
CA GLU A 166 1.59 4.60 -4.08
C GLU A 166 2.01 5.85 -3.29
N SER A 167 1.11 6.85 -3.28
CA SER A 167 1.36 8.17 -2.68
C SER A 167 1.70 8.12 -1.19
N THR A 168 1.44 7.03 -0.48
CA THR A 168 1.91 6.77 0.88
C THR A 168 3.44 6.81 1.02
N THR A 169 4.17 6.68 -0.07
CA THR A 169 5.64 6.81 -0.10
C THR A 169 6.13 8.21 0.30
N ILE A 170 5.26 9.22 0.22
CA ILE A 170 5.57 10.61 0.64
C ILE A 170 4.92 11.01 1.98
N LYS A 171 4.34 10.09 2.76
CA LYS A 171 3.72 10.39 4.06
C LYS A 171 4.68 11.03 5.07
N ASN A 172 5.97 10.73 5.00
CA ASN A 172 6.97 11.33 5.86
C ASN A 172 7.43 12.67 5.29
N ARG A 173 6.98 13.78 5.89
CA ARG A 173 7.27 15.16 5.47
C ARG A 173 8.75 15.53 5.54
N SER A 174 9.53 14.91 6.43
CA SER A 174 10.97 15.21 6.60
C SER A 174 11.84 14.51 5.56
N ALA A 175 11.34 13.46 4.90
CA ALA A 175 12.09 12.69 3.93
C ALA A 175 12.47 13.54 2.71
N LYS A 176 13.71 13.40 2.24
CA LYS A 176 14.23 14.15 1.09
C LYS A 176 13.38 13.96 -0.16
N ARG A 177 12.95 12.71 -0.44
CA ARG A 177 12.04 12.42 -1.57
C ARG A 177 10.71 13.17 -1.47
N THR A 178 10.13 13.28 -0.27
CA THR A 178 8.87 14.01 -0.07
C THR A 178 9.06 15.50 -0.38
N LYS A 179 10.11 16.13 0.15
CA LYS A 179 10.43 17.54 -0.12
C LYS A 179 10.63 17.79 -1.62
N ASN A 180 11.37 16.92 -2.29
CA ASN A 180 11.63 17.01 -3.73
C ASN A 180 10.33 16.83 -4.54
N ILE A 181 9.49 15.84 -4.23
CA ILE A 181 8.20 15.62 -4.93
C ILE A 181 7.28 16.82 -4.71
N LEU A 182 7.17 17.35 -3.48
CA LEU A 182 6.41 18.58 -3.23
C LEU A 182 6.96 19.78 -4.00
N GLY A 183 8.28 19.86 -4.19
CA GLY A 183 8.94 20.90 -5.02
C GLY A 183 8.54 20.85 -6.50
N LEU A 184 8.14 19.69 -7.04
CA LEU A 184 7.66 19.58 -8.42
C LEU A 184 6.27 20.17 -8.64
N ARG A 185 5.52 20.45 -7.58
CA ARG A 185 4.11 20.89 -7.64
C ARG A 185 3.93 22.14 -8.50
N SER A 186 4.79 23.14 -8.36
CA SER A 186 4.72 24.40 -9.13
C SER A 186 4.92 24.23 -10.64
N LEU A 187 5.62 23.16 -11.03
CA LEU A 187 5.86 22.79 -12.43
C LEU A 187 4.80 21.81 -12.98
N SER A 188 3.93 21.28 -12.11
CA SER A 188 2.96 20.25 -12.44
C SER A 188 1.59 20.86 -12.65
N ARG A 189 1.05 20.75 -13.88
CA ARG A 189 -0.24 21.35 -14.24
C ARG A 189 -1.42 20.50 -13.72
N ILE A 190 -1.48 19.25 -14.12
CA ILE A 190 -2.54 18.31 -13.70
C ILE A 190 -1.91 17.26 -12.82
N ARG A 191 -2.45 17.05 -11.62
CA ARG A 191 -1.87 16.17 -10.61
C ARG A 191 -2.83 15.08 -10.16
N ARG A 192 -2.29 13.87 -10.02
CA ARG A 192 -3.01 12.70 -9.48
C ARG A 192 -2.15 12.03 -8.42
N ILE A 193 -2.81 11.58 -7.36
CA ILE A 193 -2.22 10.64 -6.40
C ILE A 193 -3.03 9.35 -6.42
N LEU A 194 -2.34 8.23 -6.34
CA LEU A 194 -2.92 6.91 -6.38
C LEU A 194 -2.46 6.12 -5.17
N THR A 195 -3.39 5.54 -4.43
CA THR A 195 -3.10 4.56 -3.39
C THR A 195 -4.35 3.79 -2.98
N GLY A 196 -4.19 2.53 -2.60
CA GLY A 196 -5.26 1.73 -2.01
C GLY A 196 -5.46 2.00 -0.52
N SER A 197 -4.42 2.50 0.15
CA SER A 197 -4.39 2.69 1.60
C SER A 197 -3.80 4.04 1.95
N PRO A 198 -4.53 5.15 1.80
CA PRO A 198 -3.99 6.50 2.00
C PRO A 198 -3.58 6.77 3.47
N ILE A 199 -4.14 6.00 4.39
CA ILE A 199 -3.85 6.07 5.83
C ILE A 199 -3.23 4.73 6.24
N THR A 200 -2.00 4.77 6.73
CA THR A 200 -1.22 3.57 7.08
C THR A 200 -0.79 3.55 8.54
N LYS A 201 -0.55 4.71 9.12
CA LYS A 201 -0.21 4.87 10.53
C LYS A 201 -1.24 5.75 11.24
N SER A 202 -1.62 6.84 10.60
CA SER A 202 -2.50 7.83 11.19
C SER A 202 -3.16 8.70 10.11
N PRO A 203 -4.27 9.40 10.41
CA PRO A 203 -4.87 10.38 9.52
C PRO A 203 -3.90 11.49 9.09
N LEU A 204 -2.84 11.72 9.87
CA LEU A 204 -1.82 12.70 9.55
C LEU A 204 -0.96 12.33 8.33
N ASP A 205 -0.99 11.06 7.91
CA ASP A 205 -0.35 10.57 6.68
C ASP A 205 -0.91 11.26 5.41
N LEU A 206 -2.15 11.79 5.49
CA LEU A 206 -2.82 12.47 4.37
C LEU A 206 -2.22 13.83 4.06
N TYR A 207 -1.61 14.51 5.03
CA TYR A 207 -1.18 15.89 4.85
C TYR A 207 -0.27 16.07 3.64
N THR A 208 0.85 15.36 3.57
CA THR A 208 1.82 15.52 2.47
C THR A 208 1.29 14.98 1.15
N GLN A 209 0.45 13.96 1.17
CA GLN A 209 -0.20 13.43 -0.02
C GLN A 209 -1.12 14.50 -0.65
N CYS A 210 -1.98 15.12 0.15
CA CYS A 210 -2.85 16.21 -0.31
C CYS A 210 -2.07 17.48 -0.64
N GLN A 211 -0.97 17.79 0.08
CA GLN A 211 -0.08 18.91 -0.24
C GLN A 211 0.55 18.79 -1.64
N PHE A 212 0.79 17.58 -2.12
CA PHE A 212 1.25 17.39 -3.50
C PHE A 212 0.15 17.75 -4.51
N LEU A 213 -1.10 17.46 -4.23
CA LEU A 213 -2.24 17.88 -5.07
C LEU A 213 -2.41 19.40 -5.04
N SER A 214 -2.73 19.96 -3.89
CA SER A 214 -2.75 21.39 -3.59
C SER A 214 -2.75 21.64 -2.08
N PRO A 215 -2.04 22.67 -1.58
CA PRO A 215 -2.08 23.07 -0.18
C PRO A 215 -3.47 23.45 0.30
N GLU A 216 -4.30 23.97 -0.61
CA GLU A 216 -5.60 24.56 -0.31
C GLU A 216 -6.68 23.49 -0.06
N LEU A 217 -6.52 22.27 -0.60
CA LEU A 217 -7.55 21.21 -0.54
C LEU A 217 -7.94 20.83 0.88
N LEU A 218 -6.98 20.78 1.79
CA LEU A 218 -7.27 20.52 3.22
C LEU A 218 -7.61 21.78 4.02
N GLY A 219 -7.29 22.98 3.46
CA GLY A 219 -7.55 24.26 4.12
C GLY A 219 -6.59 24.59 5.28
N PHE A 220 -5.35 24.06 5.24
CA PHE A 220 -4.34 24.30 6.27
C PHE A 220 -3.04 24.82 5.69
N SER A 221 -2.57 25.98 6.19
CA SER A 221 -1.30 26.59 5.77
C SER A 221 -0.07 25.81 6.28
N SER A 222 -0.19 25.06 7.37
CA SER A 222 0.92 24.31 7.97
C SER A 222 0.51 22.94 8.48
N TYR A 223 1.50 22.03 8.55
CA TYR A 223 1.32 20.72 9.16
C TYR A 223 0.90 20.82 10.65
N LEU A 224 1.42 21.80 11.37
CA LEU A 224 1.10 21.98 12.78
C LEU A 224 -0.39 22.32 12.98
N ALA A 225 -0.93 23.21 12.14
CA ALA A 225 -2.35 23.55 12.16
C ALA A 225 -3.22 22.34 11.82
N PHE A 226 -2.85 21.56 10.77
CA PHE A 226 -3.53 20.31 10.42
C PHE A 226 -3.47 19.28 11.55
N ARG A 227 -2.28 19.05 12.13
CA ARG A 227 -2.10 18.12 13.25
C ARG A 227 -2.98 18.49 14.43
N ASN A 228 -2.94 19.75 14.88
CA ASN A 228 -3.69 20.23 16.05
C ASN A 228 -5.21 20.20 15.81
N ARG A 229 -5.66 20.30 14.55
CA ARG A 229 -7.07 20.17 14.21
C ARG A 229 -7.57 18.73 14.37
N TYR A 230 -6.78 17.74 13.95
CA TYR A 230 -7.21 16.34 13.84
C TYR A 230 -6.59 15.40 14.87
N ALA A 231 -5.64 15.85 15.68
CA ALA A 231 -5.03 15.05 16.73
C ALA A 231 -4.94 15.84 18.04
N GLU A 232 -5.17 15.15 19.15
CA GLU A 232 -4.77 15.58 20.48
C GLU A 232 -3.40 14.98 20.76
N MET A 233 -2.48 15.84 21.18
CA MET A 233 -1.09 15.44 21.38
C MET A 233 -0.81 15.28 22.89
N THR A 234 0.04 14.32 23.21
CA THR A 234 0.64 14.17 24.55
C THR A 234 2.13 14.08 24.40
N ASP A 235 2.85 14.61 25.35
CA ASP A 235 4.30 14.55 25.37
C ASP A 235 4.73 13.32 26.17
N ILE A 236 5.57 12.51 25.56
CA ILE A 236 6.19 11.34 26.20
C ILE A 236 7.67 11.66 26.36
N GLN A 237 8.17 11.50 27.57
CA GLN A 237 9.59 11.65 27.86
C GLN A 237 10.37 10.48 27.24
N VAL A 238 11.41 10.79 26.49
CA VAL A 238 12.30 9.81 25.85
C VAL A 238 13.76 10.19 26.16
N GLY A 239 14.35 9.43 27.05
CA GLY A 239 15.69 9.75 27.55
C GLY A 239 15.71 10.95 28.51
N SER A 240 16.88 11.32 29.01
CA SER A 240 17.05 12.44 29.94
C SER A 240 16.73 13.77 29.25
N GLY A 241 15.60 14.39 29.66
CA GLY A 241 15.23 15.75 29.24
C GLY A 241 14.66 15.95 27.83
N ARG A 242 14.47 14.88 27.03
CA ARG A 242 13.86 14.97 25.70
C ARG A 242 12.42 14.52 25.71
N PHE A 243 11.50 15.38 25.26
CA PHE A 243 10.09 15.06 25.07
C PHE A 243 9.80 14.84 23.57
N ILE A 244 8.97 13.84 23.27
CA ILE A 244 8.42 13.60 21.92
C ILE A 244 6.91 13.72 22.02
N SER A 245 6.34 14.61 21.20
CA SER A 245 4.91 14.79 21.08
C SER A 245 4.32 13.68 20.20
N VAL A 246 3.44 12.87 20.76
CA VAL A 246 2.74 11.78 20.06
C VAL A 246 1.24 11.97 20.12
N PRO A 247 0.46 11.49 19.12
CA PRO A 247 -0.99 11.55 19.18
C PRO A 247 -1.53 10.67 20.32
N LYS A 248 -2.32 11.27 21.21
CA LYS A 248 -3.08 10.57 22.25
C LYS A 248 -4.34 9.95 21.64
N TYR A 249 -5.06 10.73 20.84
CA TYR A 249 -6.21 10.28 20.04
C TYR A 249 -6.42 11.21 18.83
N TYR A 250 -7.24 10.75 17.87
CA TYR A 250 -7.63 11.53 16.70
C TYR A 250 -9.06 12.03 16.86
N LYS A 251 -9.33 13.24 16.36
CA LYS A 251 -10.60 13.94 16.49
C LYS A 251 -11.05 14.52 15.15
N ARG A 252 -12.37 14.80 15.01
CA ARG A 252 -12.96 15.45 13.81
C ARG A 252 -12.71 14.68 12.51
N LEU A 253 -12.71 13.35 12.56
CA LEU A 253 -12.42 12.52 11.40
C LEU A 253 -13.49 12.63 10.32
N GLU A 254 -14.75 12.87 10.69
CA GLU A 254 -15.87 13.11 9.77
C GLU A 254 -15.70 14.42 8.96
N GLU A 255 -15.15 15.47 9.59
CA GLU A 255 -14.79 16.71 8.89
C GLU A 255 -13.69 16.44 7.85
N LEU A 256 -12.69 15.63 8.20
CA LEU A 256 -11.61 15.27 7.31
C LEU A 256 -12.11 14.43 6.13
N GLU A 257 -12.98 13.45 6.41
CA GLU A 257 -13.66 12.65 5.39
C GLU A 257 -14.42 13.53 4.38
N THR A 258 -15.28 14.43 4.89
CA THR A 258 -16.05 15.37 4.05
C THR A 258 -15.14 16.20 3.13
N LYS A 259 -13.99 16.65 3.64
CA LYS A 259 -13.00 17.36 2.81
C LYS A 259 -12.40 16.46 1.73
N LEU A 260 -12.04 15.22 2.06
CA LEU A 260 -11.46 14.27 1.11
C LEU A 260 -12.43 13.94 -0.03
N GLN A 261 -13.72 13.80 0.25
CA GLN A 261 -14.75 13.50 -0.74
C GLN A 261 -14.84 14.55 -1.87
N GLN A 262 -14.42 15.79 -1.61
CA GLN A 262 -14.47 16.87 -2.60
C GLN A 262 -13.45 16.72 -3.74
N PHE A 263 -12.35 16.02 -3.49
CA PHE A 263 -11.24 15.89 -4.46
C PHE A 263 -10.67 14.46 -4.54
N SER A 264 -11.44 13.48 -4.11
CA SER A 264 -11.03 12.08 -4.21
C SER A 264 -12.16 11.14 -4.60
N THR A 265 -11.78 10.01 -5.17
CA THR A 265 -12.67 8.87 -5.36
C THR A 265 -12.19 7.74 -4.45
N ARG A 266 -13.06 7.33 -3.51
CA ARG A 266 -12.83 6.13 -2.70
C ARG A 266 -13.58 4.95 -3.29
N ILE A 267 -12.88 3.84 -3.58
CA ILE A 267 -13.47 2.59 -4.08
C ILE A 267 -12.86 1.43 -3.30
N ARG A 268 -13.73 0.62 -2.70
CA ARG A 268 -13.36 -0.64 -2.03
C ARG A 268 -13.67 -1.82 -2.94
N LYS A 269 -12.97 -2.93 -2.73
CA LYS A 269 -13.15 -4.16 -3.50
C LYS A 269 -14.54 -4.76 -3.32
N ASP A 270 -15.04 -4.77 -2.11
CA ASP A 270 -16.36 -5.29 -1.76
C ASP A 270 -17.52 -4.56 -2.42
N GLN A 271 -17.30 -3.31 -2.84
CA GLN A 271 -18.29 -2.49 -3.55
C GLN A 271 -18.31 -2.73 -5.07
N CYS A 272 -17.27 -3.32 -5.65
CA CYS A 272 -17.08 -3.32 -7.09
C CYS A 272 -16.59 -4.63 -7.71
N LEU A 273 -16.18 -5.60 -6.89
CA LEU A 273 -15.71 -6.90 -7.33
C LEU A 273 -16.51 -7.99 -6.63
N ASP A 274 -16.97 -8.96 -7.40
CA ASP A 274 -17.58 -10.18 -6.85
C ASP A 274 -16.49 -11.12 -6.32
N LEU A 275 -15.95 -10.78 -5.15
CA LEU A 275 -14.97 -11.57 -4.43
C LEU A 275 -15.61 -12.20 -3.20
N LYS A 276 -15.39 -13.49 -3.01
CA LYS A 276 -15.82 -14.16 -1.79
C LYS A 276 -15.14 -13.53 -0.56
N PRO A 277 -15.80 -13.51 0.60
CA PRO A 277 -15.30 -12.88 1.80
C PRO A 277 -13.96 -13.47 2.26
N LYS A 278 -13.14 -12.66 2.93
CA LYS A 278 -11.93 -13.11 3.62
C LYS A 278 -12.32 -13.83 4.90
N ILE A 279 -11.75 -14.98 5.15
CA ILE A 279 -11.91 -15.73 6.40
C ILE A 279 -10.66 -15.51 7.24
N ARG A 280 -10.80 -15.14 8.50
CA ARG A 280 -9.67 -14.87 9.40
C ARG A 280 -9.68 -15.81 10.58
N GLN A 281 -8.51 -16.33 10.92
CA GLN A 281 -8.30 -17.25 12.03
C GLN A 281 -7.03 -16.86 12.78
N LYS A 282 -7.01 -17.15 14.07
CA LYS A 282 -5.81 -17.03 14.92
C LYS A 282 -5.50 -18.39 15.51
N ARG A 283 -4.24 -18.79 15.40
CA ARG A 283 -3.70 -19.97 16.08
C ARG A 283 -2.75 -19.46 17.15
N TYR A 284 -3.08 -19.76 18.38
CA TYR A 284 -2.31 -19.31 19.52
C TYR A 284 -1.28 -20.37 19.93
N ILE A 285 -0.07 -19.93 20.20
CA ILE A 285 0.96 -20.73 20.84
C ILE A 285 1.28 -20.16 22.23
N GLU A 286 1.78 -20.99 23.09
CA GLU A 286 2.38 -20.57 24.36
C GLU A 286 3.90 -20.72 24.27
N LEU A 287 4.62 -19.76 24.83
CA LEU A 287 6.06 -19.90 24.98
C LEU A 287 6.35 -20.83 26.18
N GLU A 288 7.18 -21.82 25.97
CA GLU A 288 7.53 -22.81 26.97
C GLU A 288 9.05 -22.90 27.16
N GLY A 289 9.47 -23.58 28.23
CA GLY A 289 10.86 -23.92 28.48
C GLY A 289 11.80 -22.72 28.52
N GLU A 290 12.91 -22.83 27.80
CA GLU A 290 13.95 -21.78 27.73
C GLU A 290 13.47 -20.52 27.03
N GLY A 291 12.65 -20.66 25.98
CA GLY A 291 12.09 -19.53 25.27
C GLY A 291 11.25 -18.62 26.16
N LYS A 292 10.42 -19.20 27.05
CA LYS A 292 9.63 -18.43 28.02
C LYS A 292 10.54 -17.69 29.02
N LYS A 293 11.54 -18.38 29.57
CA LYS A 293 12.48 -17.78 30.54
C LYS A 293 13.24 -16.59 29.93
N ILE A 294 13.73 -16.74 28.71
CA ILE A 294 14.45 -15.68 28.00
C ILE A 294 13.49 -14.53 27.69
N TYR A 295 12.25 -14.83 27.26
CA TYR A 295 11.25 -13.79 26.98
C TYR A 295 10.95 -12.95 28.22
N GLU A 296 10.67 -13.57 29.37
CA GLU A 296 10.36 -12.84 30.61
C GLU A 296 11.56 -12.01 31.11
N LYS A 297 12.78 -12.56 31.01
CA LYS A 297 14.01 -11.82 31.34
C LYS A 297 14.16 -10.58 30.44
N LEU A 298 14.03 -10.73 29.11
CA LEU A 298 14.11 -9.62 28.16
C LEU A 298 12.97 -8.62 28.36
N ARG A 299 11.76 -9.09 28.68
CA ARG A 299 10.62 -8.23 28.97
C ARG A 299 10.86 -7.35 30.17
N THR A 300 11.37 -7.91 31.27
CA THR A 300 11.72 -7.15 32.46
C THR A 300 12.80 -6.12 32.17
N THR A 301 13.85 -6.51 31.44
CA THR A 301 14.90 -5.60 30.98
C THR A 301 14.36 -4.52 30.07
N ALA A 302 13.50 -4.87 29.10
CA ALA A 302 12.90 -3.92 28.17
C ALA A 302 11.99 -2.92 28.90
N LEU A 303 11.23 -3.35 29.91
CA LEU A 303 10.41 -2.46 30.74
C LEU A 303 11.28 -1.49 31.53
N ALA A 304 12.32 -1.97 32.21
CA ALA A 304 13.28 -1.13 32.91
C ALA A 304 13.95 -0.09 31.99
N ILE A 305 14.35 -0.53 30.77
CA ILE A 305 14.94 0.34 29.75
C ILE A 305 13.92 1.37 29.25
N VAL A 306 12.64 1.02 29.11
CA VAL A 306 11.59 1.95 28.68
C VAL A 306 11.32 2.99 29.77
N GLU A 307 11.33 2.60 31.04
CA GLU A 307 11.15 3.47 32.19
C GLU A 307 12.36 4.37 32.42
N ASP A 308 13.57 3.89 32.13
CA ASP A 308 14.78 4.70 32.24
C ASP A 308 14.85 5.77 31.13
N SER A 309 14.69 7.02 31.53
CA SER A 309 14.74 8.19 30.64
C SER A 309 16.12 8.45 30.04
N THR A 310 17.20 7.89 30.60
CA THR A 310 18.58 8.12 30.14
C THR A 310 18.96 7.21 28.96
N ILE A 311 18.23 6.12 28.74
CA ILE A 311 18.55 5.14 27.70
C ILE A 311 18.07 5.59 26.31
N SER A 312 18.93 5.46 25.32
CA SER A 312 18.67 5.89 23.94
C SER A 312 17.50 5.12 23.29
N PHE A 313 16.77 5.78 22.39
CA PHE A 313 15.67 5.16 21.64
C PHE A 313 16.12 3.95 20.81
N SER A 314 17.36 3.93 20.31
CA SER A 314 17.92 2.80 19.57
C SER A 314 18.02 1.54 20.44
N ASN A 315 18.43 1.67 21.70
CA ASN A 315 18.51 0.56 22.62
C ASN A 315 17.11 0.00 22.96
N LYS A 316 16.12 0.90 23.18
CA LYS A 316 14.71 0.50 23.38
C LYS A 316 14.17 -0.29 22.19
N LEU A 317 14.48 0.15 20.98
CA LEU A 317 14.05 -0.55 19.75
C LEU A 317 14.73 -1.91 19.60
N THR A 318 16.01 -2.02 19.97
CA THR A 318 16.76 -3.27 19.92
C THR A 318 16.14 -4.32 20.83
N GLU A 319 15.75 -3.95 22.05
CA GLU A 319 15.10 -4.89 22.97
C GLU A 319 13.72 -5.35 22.48
N ILE A 320 12.93 -4.46 21.88
CA ILE A 320 11.64 -4.83 21.24
C ILE A 320 11.88 -5.83 20.10
N ILE A 321 12.93 -5.64 19.30
CA ILE A 321 13.29 -6.57 18.21
C ILE A 321 13.70 -7.94 18.79
N LYS A 322 14.51 -7.97 19.85
CA LYS A 322 14.91 -9.22 20.52
C LYS A 322 13.68 -9.96 21.08
N LEU A 323 12.76 -9.26 21.75
CA LEU A 323 11.50 -9.85 22.22
C LEU A 323 10.70 -10.48 21.08
N HIS A 324 10.58 -9.78 19.94
CA HIS A 324 9.88 -10.33 18.79
C HIS A 324 10.61 -11.53 18.15
N GLN A 325 11.93 -11.56 18.16
CA GLN A 325 12.71 -12.71 17.71
C GLN A 325 12.44 -13.94 18.59
N VAL A 326 12.39 -13.77 19.92
CA VAL A 326 12.05 -14.85 20.85
C VAL A 326 10.65 -15.40 20.58
N CYS A 327 9.63 -14.56 20.35
CA CYS A 327 8.30 -15.02 19.92
C CYS A 327 8.35 -15.90 18.65
N ASN A 328 9.38 -15.72 17.82
CA ASN A 328 9.57 -16.44 16.56
C ASN A 328 10.60 -17.57 16.65
N GLY A 329 10.95 -18.02 17.88
CA GLY A 329 11.73 -19.22 18.15
C GLY A 329 13.23 -19.04 18.10
N PHE A 330 13.77 -17.83 18.02
CA PHE A 330 15.20 -17.58 18.00
C PHE A 330 15.57 -16.24 18.65
N THR A 331 16.83 -16.04 18.91
CA THR A 331 17.41 -14.73 19.26
C THR A 331 18.79 -14.59 18.64
N LYS A 332 19.35 -13.39 18.69
CA LYS A 332 20.76 -13.13 18.35
C LYS A 332 21.51 -12.73 19.59
N ASN A 333 22.69 -13.33 19.79
CA ASN A 333 23.62 -12.86 20.80
C ASN A 333 24.28 -11.54 20.35
N ASP A 334 25.10 -10.97 21.20
CA ASP A 334 25.78 -9.69 20.95
C ASP A 334 26.78 -9.77 19.78
N ASP A 335 27.32 -10.96 19.48
CA ASP A 335 28.17 -11.23 18.31
C ASP A 335 27.38 -11.44 17.03
N GLY A 336 26.04 -11.32 17.08
CA GLY A 336 25.15 -11.50 15.94
C GLY A 336 24.86 -12.95 15.56
N GLN A 337 25.37 -13.94 16.34
CA GLN A 337 25.09 -15.35 16.10
C GLN A 337 23.65 -15.69 16.48
N ILE A 338 23.02 -16.53 15.67
CA ILE A 338 21.64 -16.95 15.87
C ILE A 338 21.61 -18.14 16.83
N MET A 339 20.79 -18.02 17.86
CA MET A 339 20.47 -19.08 18.83
C MET A 339 19.02 -19.52 18.62
N ALA A 340 18.81 -20.76 18.23
CA ALA A 340 17.47 -21.37 18.19
C ALA A 340 16.99 -21.61 19.63
N LEU A 341 15.75 -21.29 19.94
CA LEU A 341 15.17 -21.38 21.29
C LEU A 341 14.04 -22.42 21.37
N HIS A 342 13.08 -22.36 20.45
CA HIS A 342 11.93 -23.25 20.43
C HIS A 342 11.33 -23.35 19.02
N LYS A 343 10.54 -24.39 18.78
CA LYS A 343 9.87 -24.63 17.49
C LYS A 343 8.35 -24.51 17.57
N SER A 344 7.79 -23.89 18.60
CA SER A 344 6.34 -23.84 18.83
C SER A 344 5.57 -23.32 17.62
N LYS A 345 6.01 -22.21 16.98
CA LYS A 345 5.36 -21.73 15.75
C LYS A 345 5.53 -22.69 14.56
N LEU A 346 6.67 -23.36 14.44
CA LEU A 346 6.91 -24.31 13.35
C LEU A 346 6.03 -25.56 13.51
N ASN A 347 5.85 -26.05 14.74
CA ASN A 347 4.96 -27.17 15.04
C ASN A 347 3.50 -26.79 14.73
N THR A 348 3.05 -25.62 15.18
CA THR A 348 1.70 -25.12 14.84
C THR A 348 1.53 -24.87 13.33
N LEU A 349 2.58 -24.43 12.64
CA LEU A 349 2.54 -24.34 11.17
C LEU A 349 2.33 -25.73 10.56
N GLU A 350 2.99 -26.77 11.06
CA GLU A 350 2.83 -28.15 10.60
C GLU A 350 1.38 -28.61 10.78
N GLU A 351 0.79 -28.43 11.95
CA GLU A 351 -0.62 -28.75 12.24
C GLU A 351 -1.58 -28.05 11.26
N ILE A 352 -1.39 -26.74 11.04
CA ILE A 352 -2.20 -25.96 10.08
C ILE A 352 -2.07 -26.53 8.67
N LEU A 353 -0.89 -26.94 8.24
CA LEU A 353 -0.65 -27.48 6.90
C LEU A 353 -1.25 -28.88 6.70
N GLU A 354 -1.44 -29.65 7.76
CA GLU A 354 -2.16 -30.92 7.74
C GLU A 354 -3.67 -30.73 7.61
N GLU A 355 -4.20 -29.65 8.18
CA GLU A 355 -5.61 -29.26 8.07
C GLU A 355 -5.94 -28.51 6.75
N THR A 356 -4.92 -28.15 5.96
CA THR A 356 -5.08 -27.24 4.82
C THR A 356 -4.85 -27.94 3.50
N ASP A 357 -5.82 -27.83 2.59
CA ASP A 357 -5.67 -28.27 1.21
C ASP A 357 -5.25 -27.13 0.26
N GLY A 358 -4.67 -27.51 -0.88
CA GLY A 358 -4.33 -26.59 -1.95
C GLY A 358 -3.03 -25.81 -1.73
N LYS A 359 -2.92 -24.69 -2.43
CA LYS A 359 -1.69 -23.86 -2.42
C LYS A 359 -1.71 -22.83 -1.30
N VAL A 360 -0.59 -22.70 -0.62
CA VAL A 360 -0.43 -21.89 0.60
C VAL A 360 0.66 -20.84 0.42
N ILE A 361 0.38 -19.63 0.88
CA ILE A 361 1.39 -18.58 1.07
C ILE A 361 1.75 -18.51 2.55
N ILE A 362 3.04 -18.51 2.86
CA ILE A 362 3.55 -18.39 4.24
C ILE A 362 4.43 -17.13 4.32
N TRP A 363 3.96 -16.16 5.09
CA TRP A 363 4.68 -14.91 5.31
C TRP A 363 5.43 -14.92 6.64
N ALA A 364 6.74 -14.67 6.60
CA ALA A 364 7.59 -14.50 7.78
C ALA A 364 8.48 -13.25 7.65
N ASN A 365 8.69 -12.55 8.76
CA ASN A 365 9.45 -11.30 8.77
C ASN A 365 10.97 -11.51 8.79
N TYR A 366 11.45 -12.62 9.35
CA TYR A 366 12.87 -12.89 9.53
C TYR A 366 13.40 -13.90 8.53
N ILE A 367 14.57 -13.63 7.96
CA ILE A 367 15.22 -14.53 6.99
C ILE A 367 15.53 -15.88 7.64
N TYR A 368 15.89 -15.91 8.92
CA TYR A 368 16.08 -17.15 9.67
C TYR A 368 14.85 -18.06 9.60
N ASN A 369 13.69 -17.54 9.97
CA ASN A 369 12.45 -18.32 9.91
C ASN A 369 12.07 -18.71 8.49
N ILE A 370 12.27 -17.84 7.49
CA ILE A 370 12.02 -18.18 6.08
C ILE A 370 12.85 -19.41 5.67
N LYS A 371 14.15 -19.42 5.99
CA LYS A 371 15.05 -20.55 5.68
C LYS A 371 14.66 -21.81 6.46
N GLU A 372 14.32 -21.69 7.74
CA GLU A 372 13.85 -22.79 8.57
C GLU A 372 12.56 -23.43 8.01
N ILE A 373 11.58 -22.61 7.65
CA ILE A 373 10.30 -23.06 7.05
C ILE A 373 10.57 -23.75 5.70
N ILE A 374 11.43 -23.19 4.85
CA ILE A 374 11.78 -23.79 3.56
C ILE A 374 12.40 -25.17 3.76
N MET A 375 13.39 -25.31 4.65
CA MET A 375 14.04 -26.60 4.94
C MET A 375 13.04 -27.64 5.47
N PHE A 376 12.16 -27.22 6.38
CA PHE A 376 11.11 -28.08 6.92
C PHE A 376 10.17 -28.57 5.80
N LEU A 377 9.67 -27.67 4.97
CA LEU A 377 8.74 -28.00 3.89
C LEU A 377 9.39 -28.88 2.81
N GLN A 378 10.63 -28.61 2.44
CA GLN A 378 11.39 -29.41 1.48
C GLN A 378 11.62 -30.82 1.98
N LYS A 379 11.93 -31.00 3.28
CA LYS A 379 12.09 -32.30 3.90
C LYS A 379 10.80 -33.10 3.93
N LYS A 380 9.64 -32.45 4.22
CA LYS A 380 8.35 -33.14 4.37
C LYS A 380 7.64 -33.37 3.03
N TYR A 381 7.70 -32.40 2.08
CA TYR A 381 6.92 -32.39 0.84
C TYR A 381 7.76 -32.43 -0.44
N GLY A 382 9.08 -32.43 -0.33
CA GLY A 382 10.01 -32.43 -1.47
C GLY A 382 10.38 -31.02 -1.98
N ASN A 383 11.51 -30.93 -2.67
CA ASN A 383 12.06 -29.66 -3.17
C ASN A 383 11.15 -28.95 -4.17
N ASN A 384 10.41 -29.71 -4.98
CA ASN A 384 9.53 -29.14 -6.00
C ASN A 384 8.26 -28.49 -5.42
N ALA A 385 7.88 -28.84 -4.20
CA ALA A 385 6.70 -28.31 -3.55
C ALA A 385 6.85 -26.84 -3.08
N VAL A 386 8.09 -26.31 -3.01
CA VAL A 386 8.38 -25.05 -2.35
C VAL A 386 9.05 -24.05 -3.28
N VAL A 387 8.55 -22.82 -3.28
CA VAL A 387 9.21 -21.64 -3.88
C VAL A 387 9.32 -20.52 -2.86
N SER A 388 10.25 -19.57 -3.08
CA SER A 388 10.48 -18.52 -2.11
C SER A 388 10.64 -17.13 -2.72
N ILE A 389 10.23 -16.10 -1.94
CA ILE A 389 10.34 -14.68 -2.32
C ILE A 389 10.79 -13.86 -1.10
N TYR A 390 12.09 -13.57 -1.00
CA TYR A 390 12.66 -12.72 0.04
C TYR A 390 13.88 -11.96 -0.47
N GLY A 391 14.55 -11.17 0.39
CA GLY A 391 15.58 -10.21 0.00
C GLY A 391 16.72 -10.80 -0.83
N GLU A 392 17.19 -12.00 -0.49
CA GLU A 392 18.31 -12.67 -1.16
C GLU A 392 17.94 -13.29 -2.52
N VAL A 393 16.64 -13.41 -2.84
CA VAL A 393 16.19 -13.95 -4.14
C VAL A 393 16.22 -12.84 -5.20
N ASN A 394 16.90 -13.06 -6.30
CA ASN A 394 16.98 -12.10 -7.40
C ASN A 394 15.64 -11.95 -8.15
N VAL A 395 15.50 -10.86 -8.93
CA VAL A 395 14.23 -10.50 -9.60
C VAL A 395 13.76 -11.58 -10.57
N GLU A 396 14.66 -12.23 -11.29
CA GLU A 396 14.32 -13.29 -12.24
C GLU A 396 13.75 -14.52 -11.53
N ASN A 397 14.43 -14.98 -10.48
CA ASN A 397 13.98 -16.13 -9.69
C ASN A 397 12.65 -15.84 -8.97
N ARG A 398 12.38 -14.58 -8.57
CA ARG A 398 11.06 -14.20 -8.03
C ARG A 398 9.96 -14.34 -9.08
N LYS A 399 10.22 -13.96 -10.35
CA LYS A 399 9.26 -14.17 -11.45
C LYS A 399 8.99 -15.65 -11.68
N LYS A 400 10.03 -16.48 -11.74
CA LYS A 400 9.90 -17.95 -11.86
C LYS A 400 9.13 -18.54 -10.68
N ALA A 401 9.37 -18.08 -9.45
CA ALA A 401 8.64 -18.52 -8.26
C ALA A 401 7.13 -18.22 -8.35
N VAL A 402 6.77 -17.01 -8.80
CA VAL A 402 5.37 -16.62 -9.02
C VAL A 402 4.73 -17.47 -10.10
N GLU A 403 5.42 -17.70 -11.22
CA GLU A 403 4.90 -18.53 -12.29
C GLU A 403 4.67 -19.98 -11.85
N ARG A 404 5.62 -20.56 -11.11
CA ARG A 404 5.50 -21.93 -10.57
C ARG A 404 4.34 -22.04 -9.60
N ILE A 405 4.22 -21.18 -8.61
CA ILE A 405 3.11 -21.28 -7.64
C ILE A 405 1.75 -21.09 -8.34
N GLN A 406 1.68 -20.32 -9.41
CA GLN A 406 0.44 -20.09 -10.15
C GLN A 406 0.06 -21.27 -11.05
N LYS A 407 1.03 -21.89 -11.76
CA LYS A 407 0.76 -22.82 -12.85
C LYS A 407 1.15 -24.28 -12.55
N ASP A 408 2.20 -24.51 -11.77
CA ASP A 408 2.74 -25.83 -11.50
C ASP A 408 1.92 -26.53 -10.39
N PRO A 409 1.22 -27.65 -10.68
CA PRO A 409 0.44 -28.36 -9.68
C PRO A 409 1.28 -28.99 -8.57
N THR A 410 2.57 -29.28 -8.82
CA THR A 410 3.48 -29.85 -7.82
C THR A 410 4.00 -28.80 -6.83
N CYS A 411 3.92 -27.51 -7.18
CA CYS A 411 4.31 -26.41 -6.33
C CYS A 411 3.15 -26.00 -5.43
N ARG A 412 3.23 -26.35 -4.14
CA ARG A 412 2.19 -26.11 -3.16
C ARG A 412 2.44 -24.89 -2.26
N PHE A 413 3.70 -24.57 -1.97
CA PHE A 413 4.05 -23.59 -0.95
C PHE A 413 4.87 -22.42 -1.52
N LEU A 414 4.47 -21.19 -1.17
CA LEU A 414 5.26 -20.00 -1.36
C LEU A 414 5.66 -19.44 0.00
N VAL A 415 6.94 -19.40 0.29
CA VAL A 415 7.47 -18.84 1.55
C VAL A 415 8.18 -17.52 1.27
N GLY A 416 7.89 -16.48 2.05
CA GLY A 416 8.54 -15.22 1.79
C GLY A 416 8.38 -14.15 2.86
N ASN A 417 9.00 -12.99 2.58
CA ASN A 417 8.82 -11.80 3.39
C ASN A 417 7.70 -10.93 2.79
N PRO A 418 6.69 -10.53 3.59
CA PRO A 418 5.55 -9.77 3.08
C PRO A 418 5.95 -8.42 2.49
N THR A 419 7.04 -7.80 2.96
CA THR A 419 7.56 -6.54 2.40
C THR A 419 8.13 -6.75 0.99
N THR A 420 8.84 -7.85 0.76
CA THR A 420 9.41 -8.20 -0.56
C THR A 420 8.34 -8.69 -1.52
N GLY A 421 7.38 -9.49 -1.03
CA GLY A 421 6.22 -9.99 -1.79
C GLY A 421 5.11 -8.94 -1.98
N GLY A 422 5.20 -7.78 -1.32
CA GLY A 422 4.14 -6.78 -1.28
C GLY A 422 3.90 -6.01 -2.58
N PHE A 423 4.83 -6.02 -3.56
CA PHE A 423 4.69 -5.17 -4.75
C PHE A 423 4.45 -5.98 -6.04
N GLY A 424 3.28 -5.76 -6.66
CA GLY A 424 2.98 -6.15 -8.03
C GLY A 424 2.71 -7.64 -8.31
N LEU A 425 2.81 -8.54 -7.32
CA LEU A 425 2.60 -9.97 -7.52
C LEU A 425 1.11 -10.35 -7.58
N THR A 426 0.79 -11.38 -8.38
CA THR A 426 -0.53 -12.00 -8.42
C THR A 426 -0.39 -13.45 -7.94
N LEU A 427 -1.11 -13.82 -6.88
CA LEU A 427 -1.02 -15.12 -6.22
C LEU A 427 -2.41 -15.76 -6.01
N THR A 428 -3.27 -15.62 -7.02
CA THR A 428 -4.69 -16.05 -6.96
C THR A 428 -4.87 -17.57 -7.00
N ALA A 429 -3.84 -18.33 -7.30
CA ALA A 429 -3.89 -19.79 -7.17
C ALA A 429 -3.86 -20.25 -5.69
N CYS A 430 -3.48 -19.36 -4.78
CA CYS A 430 -3.43 -19.68 -3.35
C CYS A 430 -4.72 -19.19 -2.67
N ASN A 431 -5.35 -20.08 -1.91
CA ASN A 431 -6.54 -19.80 -1.12
C ASN A 431 -6.29 -19.74 0.39
N THR A 432 -5.08 -20.04 0.83
CA THR A 432 -4.66 -19.94 2.23
C THR A 432 -3.40 -19.10 2.35
N VAL A 433 -3.42 -18.18 3.31
CA VAL A 433 -2.30 -17.27 3.63
C VAL A 433 -2.01 -17.38 5.12
N ILE A 434 -0.82 -17.84 5.47
CA ILE A 434 -0.39 -18.01 6.86
C ILE A 434 0.62 -16.92 7.19
N TYR A 435 0.35 -16.17 8.26
CA TYR A 435 1.30 -15.23 8.83
C TYR A 435 2.01 -15.91 10.00
N TYR A 436 3.17 -16.46 9.70
CA TYR A 436 4.07 -17.03 10.72
C TYR A 436 4.53 -15.94 11.71
N SER A 437 4.74 -14.73 11.21
CA SER A 437 5.01 -13.54 12.02
C SER A 437 4.45 -12.27 11.37
N ASN A 438 3.96 -11.34 12.18
CA ASN A 438 3.47 -10.03 11.77
C ASN A 438 4.44 -8.92 12.18
N ASN A 439 4.30 -7.75 11.55
CA ASN A 439 4.96 -6.53 11.97
C ASN A 439 3.92 -5.39 12.14
N TYR A 440 4.34 -4.26 12.69
CA TYR A 440 3.47 -3.11 12.96
C TYR A 440 2.99 -2.35 11.71
N ASN A 441 3.37 -2.79 10.50
CA ASN A 441 3.06 -2.06 9.27
C ASN A 441 1.76 -2.54 8.62
N LEU A 442 0.68 -1.80 8.86
CA LEU A 442 -0.65 -2.09 8.29
C LEU A 442 -0.64 -2.10 6.74
N GLU A 443 0.15 -1.24 6.11
CA GLU A 443 0.24 -1.17 4.66
C GLU A 443 0.81 -2.47 4.07
N VAL A 444 1.91 -2.97 4.64
CA VAL A 444 2.52 -4.24 4.24
C VAL A 444 1.53 -5.40 4.45
N ARG A 445 0.80 -5.40 5.58
CA ARG A 445 -0.22 -6.41 5.86
C ARG A 445 -1.32 -6.39 4.80
N LYS A 446 -1.95 -5.25 4.53
CA LYS A 446 -3.00 -5.11 3.52
C LYS A 446 -2.49 -5.47 2.12
N GLN A 447 -1.31 -4.99 1.73
CA GLN A 447 -0.72 -5.30 0.43
C GLN A 447 -0.44 -6.79 0.26
N SER A 448 0.07 -7.49 1.28
CA SER A 448 0.34 -8.93 1.21
C SER A 448 -0.94 -9.77 1.15
N GLU A 449 -2.01 -9.37 1.84
CA GLU A 449 -3.33 -9.98 1.72
C GLU A 449 -3.90 -9.86 0.31
N ASP A 450 -3.75 -8.68 -0.28
CA ASP A 450 -4.26 -8.36 -1.62
C ASP A 450 -3.55 -9.09 -2.76
N ARG A 451 -2.51 -9.89 -2.48
CA ARG A 451 -1.88 -10.77 -3.48
C ARG A 451 -2.73 -11.98 -3.80
N ALA A 452 -3.40 -12.55 -2.81
CA ALA A 452 -4.31 -13.69 -2.97
C ALA A 452 -5.75 -13.23 -3.21
N HIS A 453 -6.25 -12.22 -2.47
CA HIS A 453 -7.61 -11.73 -2.55
C HIS A 453 -7.75 -10.61 -3.58
N ARG A 454 -7.83 -10.98 -4.84
CA ARG A 454 -7.98 -10.05 -5.98
C ARG A 454 -8.72 -10.70 -7.14
N MET A 455 -9.04 -9.91 -8.17
CA MET A 455 -9.68 -10.41 -9.40
C MET A 455 -8.96 -11.66 -9.93
N GLY A 456 -9.74 -12.70 -10.22
CA GLY A 456 -9.26 -14.02 -10.62
C GLY A 456 -9.19 -15.04 -9.49
N GLN A 457 -9.45 -14.64 -8.23
CA GLN A 457 -9.63 -15.57 -7.12
C GLN A 457 -11.02 -16.24 -7.20
N LYS A 458 -11.04 -17.58 -7.19
CA LYS A 458 -12.27 -18.37 -7.35
C LYS A 458 -12.94 -18.74 -6.02
N GLY A 459 -12.17 -18.72 -4.94
CA GLY A 459 -12.63 -19.15 -3.60
C GLY A 459 -12.48 -18.06 -2.54
N SER A 460 -13.01 -18.30 -1.36
CA SER A 460 -12.66 -17.54 -0.17
C SER A 460 -11.18 -17.72 0.15
N VAL A 461 -10.54 -16.66 0.62
CA VAL A 461 -9.13 -16.73 1.07
C VAL A 461 -9.12 -16.79 2.59
N VAL A 462 -8.50 -17.82 3.11
CA VAL A 462 -8.31 -18.00 4.56
C VAL A 462 -6.99 -17.37 4.98
N TYR A 463 -7.04 -16.49 5.96
CA TYR A 463 -5.87 -15.84 6.57
C TYR A 463 -5.69 -16.36 7.98
N ILE A 464 -4.55 -16.97 8.26
CA ILE A 464 -4.24 -17.58 9.55
C ILE A 464 -3.05 -16.86 10.18
N ASP A 465 -3.24 -16.30 11.35
CA ASP A 465 -2.18 -15.65 12.12
C ASP A 465 -1.70 -16.56 13.25
N ILE A 466 -0.41 -16.90 13.29
CA ILE A 466 0.20 -17.63 14.41
C ILE A 466 0.71 -16.61 15.43
N VAL A 467 0.13 -16.63 16.63
CA VAL A 467 0.31 -15.59 17.66
C VAL A 467 0.76 -16.21 18.98
N ALA A 468 1.88 -15.76 19.52
CA ALA A 468 2.31 -16.15 20.85
C ALA A 468 1.51 -15.37 21.91
N LYS A 469 0.80 -16.10 22.80
CA LYS A 469 -0.05 -15.53 23.85
C LYS A 469 0.78 -14.72 24.87
N ASN A 470 0.19 -13.65 25.37
CA ASN A 470 0.76 -12.77 26.38
C ASN A 470 2.12 -12.19 26.00
N THR A 471 2.36 -12.00 24.71
CA THR A 471 3.61 -11.49 24.17
C THR A 471 3.45 -10.28 23.27
N LEU A 472 4.58 -9.82 22.72
CA LEU A 472 4.64 -8.75 21.73
C LEU A 472 3.81 -9.05 20.47
N ASP A 473 3.62 -10.33 20.11
CA ASP A 473 2.78 -10.70 18.96
C ASP A 473 1.35 -10.19 19.12
N GLU A 474 0.74 -10.33 20.31
CA GLU A 474 -0.60 -9.79 20.56
C GLU A 474 -0.62 -8.25 20.49
N ALA A 475 0.42 -7.60 20.99
CA ALA A 475 0.51 -6.13 20.91
C ALA A 475 0.62 -5.66 19.44
N ILE A 476 1.32 -6.40 18.59
CA ILE A 476 1.39 -6.15 17.14
C ILE A 476 0.00 -6.30 16.52
N MET A 477 -0.71 -7.40 16.83
CA MET A 477 -2.07 -7.63 16.29
C MET A 477 -3.04 -6.54 16.73
N LYS A 478 -3.07 -6.18 18.02
CA LYS A 478 -3.89 -5.07 18.54
C LYS A 478 -3.58 -3.74 17.83
N SER A 479 -2.31 -3.46 17.60
CA SER A 479 -1.87 -2.25 16.87
C SER A 479 -2.34 -2.23 15.41
N LEU A 480 -2.28 -3.37 14.70
CA LEU A 480 -2.75 -3.47 13.32
C LEU A 480 -4.26 -3.22 13.23
N VAL A 481 -5.03 -3.81 14.14
CA VAL A 481 -6.49 -3.62 14.26
C VAL A 481 -6.83 -2.16 14.51
N SER A 482 -6.24 -1.54 15.54
CA SER A 482 -6.49 -0.13 15.89
C SER A 482 -6.18 0.82 14.72
N LYS A 483 -5.08 0.61 14.01
CA LYS A 483 -4.72 1.40 12.81
C LYS A 483 -5.74 1.20 11.68
N GLY A 484 -6.25 -0.02 11.50
CA GLY A 484 -7.30 -0.33 10.54
C GLY A 484 -8.59 0.43 10.82
N GLN A 485 -9.04 0.43 12.08
CA GLN A 485 -10.24 1.14 12.53
C GLN A 485 -10.13 2.66 12.35
N ILE A 486 -8.99 3.24 12.73
CA ILE A 486 -8.74 4.69 12.54
C ILE A 486 -8.77 5.05 11.05
N ALA A 487 -8.17 4.21 10.20
CA ALA A 487 -8.18 4.43 8.75
C ALA A 487 -9.61 4.36 8.20
N ALA A 488 -10.39 3.34 8.57
CA ALA A 488 -11.77 3.16 8.17
C ALA A 488 -12.63 4.36 8.57
N LYS A 489 -12.59 4.74 9.85
CA LYS A 489 -13.33 5.90 10.36
C LYS A 489 -12.99 7.21 9.63
N THR A 490 -11.71 7.42 9.28
CA THR A 490 -11.28 8.63 8.55
C THR A 490 -11.73 8.65 7.10
N LEU A 491 -11.97 7.48 6.51
CA LEU A 491 -12.37 7.32 5.10
C LEU A 491 -13.89 7.10 4.94
N GLY A 492 -14.67 7.22 6.03
CA GLY A 492 -16.12 6.99 6.03
C GLY A 492 -16.51 5.54 5.73
N GLU A 493 -15.67 4.60 6.09
CA GLU A 493 -15.97 3.18 5.94
C GLU A 493 -16.69 2.69 7.22
N GLU A 494 -17.78 1.96 7.05
CA GLU A 494 -18.43 1.28 8.18
C GLU A 494 -17.45 0.31 8.84
N ASP A 495 -17.59 0.12 10.15
CA ASP A 495 -16.66 -0.62 11.00
C ASP A 495 -16.20 -1.92 10.34
N LEU A 496 -14.90 -2.06 10.22
CA LEU A 496 -14.23 -3.31 9.84
C LEU A 496 -14.38 -4.35 10.97
N LYS A 497 -15.63 -4.74 11.30
CA LYS A 497 -15.89 -5.81 12.28
C LYS A 497 -15.16 -7.10 11.93
N ASP A 498 -15.02 -7.36 10.63
CA ASP A 498 -14.33 -8.55 10.10
C ASP A 498 -12.80 -8.56 10.32
N TRP A 499 -12.22 -7.45 10.80
CA TRP A 499 -10.80 -7.36 11.12
C TRP A 499 -10.50 -7.72 12.58
N LEU A 500 -11.53 -7.88 13.39
CA LEU A 500 -11.46 -8.02 14.85
C LEU A 500 -11.57 -9.47 15.35
N LEU A 501 -12.09 -10.38 14.54
CA LEU A 501 -12.32 -11.77 14.92
C LEU A 501 -11.12 -12.67 14.72
#